data_2aacc46314fcc84592659ea9965d9f4d
#
_entry.id   2aacc46314fcc84592659ea9965d9f4d
#
_cell.length_a   1.000
_cell.length_b   1.000
_cell.length_c   1.000
_cell.angle_alpha   90.00
_cell.angle_beta   90.00
_cell.angle_gamma   90.00
#
_symmetry.space_group_name_H-M   'P 1'
#
loop_
_entity.id
_entity.type
_entity.pdbx_description
1 polymer ?
#
loop_
_entity_poly.entity_id
_entity_poly.type
_entity_poly.pdbx_seq_one_letter_code
_entity_poly.pdbx_strand_id
1 'polypeptide(L)'
;MKKIKLMIIAFLPLLTTAVLAQDQNNEKKPLPELTLEQKWQRSNWLVDVMMITGINQAKSHGNTVKNWGEFMGELLAPGWEGIKTPWDMLRAMYRNYQLTPGFEMQMIKESNDAVTFRFNRPYKSRFGDIGEVYGVSVKEYEKGLEVFHTYVANHLGFNYSQRLDRDWNVISIRNKKR
;
A
#
# COMPACT_ATOMS: atom_id res chain seq x y z
N MET A 1 10.97 -8.40 -36.45
CA MET A 1 9.78 -8.74 -35.69
C MET A 1 10.14 -9.90 -34.77
N LYS A 2 10.45 -9.62 -33.48
CA LYS A 2 10.74 -10.66 -32.47
C LYS A 2 9.43 -11.10 -31.84
N LYS A 3 9.07 -12.37 -32.01
CA LYS A 3 7.90 -12.98 -31.38
C LYS A 3 8.13 -13.07 -29.87
N ILE A 4 7.38 -12.29 -29.09
CA ILE A 4 7.33 -12.41 -27.64
C ILE A 4 6.57 -13.71 -27.32
N LYS A 5 7.30 -14.71 -26.83
CA LYS A 5 6.67 -15.91 -26.24
C LYS A 5 6.08 -15.51 -24.89
N LEU A 6 4.77 -15.45 -24.84
CA LEU A 6 4.01 -15.29 -23.60
C LEU A 6 4.21 -16.55 -22.76
N MET A 7 5.10 -16.48 -21.77
CA MET A 7 5.32 -17.56 -20.82
C MET A 7 4.28 -17.40 -19.70
N ILE A 8 3.16 -18.13 -19.84
CA ILE A 8 2.18 -18.29 -18.78
C ILE A 8 2.85 -19.13 -17.70
N ILE A 9 3.34 -18.47 -16.65
CA ILE A 9 3.78 -19.16 -15.45
C ILE A 9 2.50 -19.54 -14.69
N ALA A 10 2.09 -20.80 -14.91
CA ALA A 10 1.08 -21.41 -14.06
C ALA A 10 1.64 -21.48 -12.64
N PHE A 11 1.12 -20.67 -11.75
CA PHE A 11 1.32 -20.83 -10.32
C PHE A 11 0.64 -22.15 -9.90
N LEU A 12 1.38 -23.25 -9.98
CA LEU A 12 1.01 -24.47 -9.27
C LEU A 12 1.25 -24.18 -7.79
N PRO A 13 0.23 -24.23 -6.94
CA PRO A 13 0.46 -24.29 -5.52
C PRO A 13 1.19 -25.61 -5.25
N LEU A 14 2.38 -25.54 -4.69
CA LEU A 14 3.02 -26.66 -4.05
C LEU A 14 2.11 -27.13 -2.89
N LEU A 15 1.12 -27.92 -3.24
CA LEU A 15 0.44 -28.78 -2.30
C LEU A 15 1.48 -29.81 -1.83
N THR A 16 2.18 -29.48 -0.76
CA THR A 16 2.79 -30.51 0.06
C THR A 16 1.67 -31.45 0.47
N THR A 17 1.59 -32.57 -0.21
CA THR A 17 0.79 -33.72 0.22
C THR A 17 1.38 -34.18 1.55
N ALA A 18 0.93 -33.57 2.66
CA ALA A 18 1.04 -34.23 3.94
C ALA A 18 0.27 -35.54 3.81
N VAL A 19 1.00 -36.63 3.83
CA VAL A 19 0.43 -38.00 3.94
C VAL A 19 -0.41 -37.98 5.22
N LEU A 20 -1.72 -37.82 5.05
CA LEU A 20 -2.67 -37.98 6.13
C LEU A 20 -2.69 -39.47 6.45
N ALA A 21 -2.00 -39.85 7.50
CA ALA A 21 -2.25 -41.12 8.17
C ALA A 21 -3.73 -41.14 8.56
N GLN A 22 -4.50 -42.04 7.94
CA GLN A 22 -5.90 -42.27 8.29
C GLN A 22 -5.98 -42.86 9.69
N ASP A 23 -6.20 -41.97 10.66
CA ASP A 23 -6.69 -42.35 11.97
C ASP A 23 -8.23 -42.43 11.89
N GLN A 24 -8.79 -43.64 11.93
CA GLN A 24 -10.21 -43.93 11.64
C GLN A 24 -11.18 -43.49 12.76
N ASN A 25 -10.78 -42.61 13.67
CA ASN A 25 -11.64 -42.05 14.72
C ASN A 25 -11.59 -40.49 14.76
N ASN A 26 -11.47 -39.84 13.61
CA ASN A 26 -11.44 -38.37 13.57
C ASN A 26 -12.84 -37.80 13.48
N GLU A 27 -13.44 -37.47 14.60
CA GLU A 27 -14.39 -36.35 14.63
C GLU A 27 -13.66 -35.15 13.99
N LYS A 28 -14.10 -34.74 12.79
CA LYS A 28 -13.54 -33.58 12.09
C LYS A 28 -13.69 -32.37 13.00
N LYS A 29 -12.61 -32.01 13.69
CA LYS A 29 -12.61 -30.76 14.45
C LYS A 29 -12.95 -29.60 13.48
N PRO A 30 -13.95 -28.80 13.79
CA PRO A 30 -14.28 -27.67 12.94
C PRO A 30 -13.07 -26.76 12.81
N LEU A 31 -12.80 -26.27 11.59
CA LEU A 31 -11.75 -25.28 11.38
C LEU A 31 -12.10 -24.01 12.16
N PRO A 32 -11.13 -23.41 12.85
CA PRO A 32 -11.40 -22.20 13.63
C PRO A 32 -11.83 -21.06 12.70
N GLU A 33 -12.98 -20.45 13.01
CA GLU A 33 -13.40 -19.25 12.32
C GLU A 33 -12.67 -18.02 12.87
N LEU A 34 -12.22 -17.16 11.95
CA LEU A 34 -11.62 -15.88 12.30
C LEU A 34 -12.68 -14.90 12.77
N THR A 35 -12.41 -14.14 13.82
CA THR A 35 -13.21 -12.98 14.21
C THR A 35 -13.20 -11.92 13.12
N LEU A 36 -14.14 -10.97 13.15
CA LEU A 36 -14.17 -9.86 12.20
C LEU A 36 -12.87 -9.04 12.24
N GLU A 37 -12.34 -8.79 13.44
CA GLU A 37 -11.08 -8.10 13.63
C GLU A 37 -9.91 -8.86 13.00
N GLN A 38 -9.80 -10.17 13.22
CA GLN A 38 -8.77 -11.00 12.61
C GLN A 38 -8.89 -11.03 11.08
N LYS A 39 -10.12 -11.08 10.54
CA LYS A 39 -10.37 -10.97 9.10
C LYS A 39 -9.90 -9.62 8.57
N TRP A 40 -10.19 -8.52 9.26
CA TRP A 40 -9.76 -7.18 8.89
C TRP A 40 -8.23 -7.04 8.92
N GLN A 41 -7.58 -7.43 10.02
CA GLN A 41 -6.12 -7.40 10.13
C GLN A 41 -5.44 -8.20 9.02
N ARG A 42 -5.95 -9.40 8.72
CA ARG A 42 -5.43 -10.26 7.65
C ARG A 42 -5.62 -9.65 6.26
N SER A 43 -6.79 -9.08 5.98
CA SER A 43 -7.05 -8.43 4.69
C SER A 43 -6.14 -7.22 4.48
N ASN A 44 -5.95 -6.41 5.51
CA ASN A 44 -5.05 -5.27 5.45
C ASN A 44 -3.59 -5.72 5.22
N TRP A 45 -3.16 -6.79 5.90
CA TRP A 45 -1.83 -7.36 5.67
C TRP A 45 -1.66 -7.84 4.22
N LEU A 46 -2.67 -8.47 3.63
CA LEU A 46 -2.61 -8.91 2.23
C LEU A 46 -2.45 -7.72 1.26
N VAL A 47 -3.12 -6.60 1.50
CA VAL A 47 -2.95 -5.38 0.68
C VAL A 47 -1.50 -4.91 0.72
N ASP A 48 -0.90 -4.80 1.91
CA ASP A 48 0.50 -4.39 2.03
C ASP A 48 1.45 -5.38 1.34
N VAL A 49 1.21 -6.69 1.49
CA VAL A 49 2.01 -7.71 0.79
C VAL A 49 1.91 -7.57 -0.71
N MET A 50 0.72 -7.31 -1.26
CA MET A 50 0.56 -7.08 -2.70
C MET A 50 1.35 -5.86 -3.18
N MET A 51 1.34 -4.77 -2.42
CA MET A 51 2.11 -3.58 -2.74
C MET A 51 3.63 -3.85 -2.64
N ILE A 52 4.08 -4.48 -1.57
CA ILE A 52 5.49 -4.83 -1.36
C ILE A 52 5.99 -5.76 -2.47
N THR A 53 5.23 -6.80 -2.80
CA THR A 53 5.61 -7.74 -3.87
C THR A 53 5.59 -7.08 -5.24
N GLY A 54 4.68 -6.14 -5.49
CA GLY A 54 4.68 -5.32 -6.71
C GLY A 54 5.94 -4.47 -6.85
N ILE A 55 6.41 -3.86 -5.77
CA ILE A 55 7.69 -3.13 -5.74
C ILE A 55 8.86 -4.08 -6.01
N ASN A 56 8.89 -5.25 -5.35
CA ASN A 56 9.94 -6.24 -5.56
C ASN A 56 9.97 -6.74 -7.02
N GLN A 57 8.79 -7.01 -7.59
CA GLN A 57 8.69 -7.41 -8.99
C GLN A 57 9.22 -6.33 -9.94
N ALA A 58 8.88 -5.06 -9.71
CA ALA A 58 9.44 -3.97 -10.51
C ALA A 58 10.97 -3.94 -10.43
N LYS A 59 11.54 -4.06 -9.23
CA LYS A 59 13.00 -4.12 -9.02
C LYS A 59 13.64 -5.31 -9.74
N SER A 60 13.05 -6.49 -9.67
CA SER A 60 13.58 -7.69 -10.32
C SER A 60 13.60 -7.61 -11.85
N HIS A 61 12.80 -6.72 -12.44
CA HIS A 61 12.77 -6.42 -13.87
C HIS A 61 13.60 -5.17 -14.24
N GLY A 62 14.47 -4.71 -13.36
CA GLY A 62 15.34 -3.56 -13.60
C GLY A 62 14.68 -2.19 -13.47
N ASN A 63 13.45 -2.14 -12.97
CA ASN A 63 12.75 -0.91 -12.68
C ASN A 63 13.10 -0.38 -11.28
N THR A 64 12.86 0.90 -11.06
CA THR A 64 13.03 1.54 -9.75
C THR A 64 11.71 1.57 -8.99
N VAL A 65 11.78 1.79 -7.68
CA VAL A 65 10.61 2.08 -6.83
C VAL A 65 9.84 3.30 -7.35
N LYS A 66 10.55 4.28 -7.92
CA LYS A 66 9.92 5.46 -8.55
C LYS A 66 9.07 5.05 -9.75
N ASN A 67 9.61 4.21 -10.66
CA ASN A 67 8.84 3.72 -11.81
C ASN A 67 7.58 2.96 -11.38
N TRP A 68 7.67 2.15 -10.33
CA TRP A 68 6.51 1.48 -9.76
C TRP A 68 5.46 2.47 -9.24
N GLY A 69 5.88 3.48 -8.47
CA GLY A 69 4.97 4.50 -7.94
C GLY A 69 4.31 5.33 -9.05
N GLU A 70 5.04 5.69 -10.10
CA GLU A 70 4.52 6.38 -11.28
C GLU A 70 3.50 5.52 -12.04
N PHE A 71 3.82 4.24 -12.27
CA PHE A 71 2.89 3.28 -12.91
C PHE A 71 1.59 3.13 -12.09
N MET A 72 1.69 2.97 -10.79
CA MET A 72 0.51 2.89 -9.92
C MET A 72 -0.29 4.19 -9.94
N GLY A 73 0.40 5.34 -9.98
CA GLY A 73 -0.21 6.65 -10.10
C GLY A 73 -0.99 6.81 -11.40
N GLU A 74 -0.39 6.45 -12.52
CA GLU A 74 -1.04 6.48 -13.84
C GLU A 74 -2.28 5.59 -13.89
N LEU A 75 -2.15 4.37 -13.39
CA LEU A 75 -3.23 3.38 -13.39
C LEU A 75 -4.43 3.83 -12.53
N LEU A 76 -4.19 4.43 -11.37
CA LEU A 76 -5.22 4.68 -10.37
C LEU A 76 -5.71 6.13 -10.33
N ALA A 77 -4.99 7.10 -10.91
CA ALA A 77 -5.38 8.52 -10.90
C ALA A 77 -6.79 8.78 -11.46
N PRO A 78 -7.27 8.09 -12.51
CA PRO A 78 -8.65 8.30 -12.99
C PRO A 78 -9.72 8.03 -11.93
N GLY A 79 -9.46 7.11 -11.00
CA GLY A 79 -10.37 6.82 -9.89
C GLY A 79 -10.51 7.96 -8.86
N TRP A 80 -9.69 9.02 -8.97
CA TRP A 80 -9.68 10.17 -8.06
C TRP A 80 -10.30 11.44 -8.68
N GLU A 81 -10.83 11.40 -9.89
CA GLU A 81 -11.34 12.58 -10.64
C GLU A 81 -12.47 13.35 -9.93
N GLY A 82 -13.17 12.75 -8.99
CA GLY A 82 -14.18 13.41 -8.16
C GLY A 82 -13.63 14.42 -7.14
N ILE A 83 -12.31 14.45 -6.93
CA ILE A 83 -11.63 15.26 -5.92
C ILE A 83 -11.36 16.65 -6.48
N LYS A 84 -11.85 17.69 -5.79
CA LYS A 84 -11.78 19.09 -6.26
C LYS A 84 -10.93 20.00 -5.37
N THR A 85 -10.67 19.60 -4.14
CA THR A 85 -9.94 20.41 -3.16
C THR A 85 -8.86 19.60 -2.47
N PRO A 86 -7.82 20.24 -1.89
CA PRO A 86 -6.85 19.57 -1.04
C PRO A 86 -7.50 18.79 0.12
N TRP A 87 -8.62 19.29 0.64
CA TRP A 87 -9.41 18.65 1.69
C TRP A 87 -10.05 17.34 1.22
N ASP A 88 -10.59 17.33 0.00
CA ASP A 88 -11.19 16.11 -0.56
C ASP A 88 -10.12 15.03 -0.77
N MET A 89 -8.93 15.43 -1.22
CA MET A 89 -7.79 14.51 -1.34
C MET A 89 -7.37 13.94 0.03
N LEU A 90 -7.27 14.80 1.05
CA LEU A 90 -7.04 14.34 2.42
C LEU A 90 -8.10 13.33 2.86
N ARG A 91 -9.39 13.61 2.65
CA ARG A 91 -10.48 12.70 3.03
C ARG A 91 -10.38 11.35 2.34
N ALA A 92 -10.03 11.34 1.05
CA ALA A 92 -9.83 10.10 0.30
C ALA A 92 -8.64 9.30 0.85
N MET A 93 -7.51 9.95 1.11
CA MET A 93 -6.36 9.32 1.77
C MET A 93 -6.73 8.79 3.16
N TYR A 94 -7.41 9.58 3.97
CA TYR A 94 -7.85 9.18 5.31
C TYR A 94 -8.71 7.92 5.29
N ARG A 95 -9.68 7.83 4.36
CA ARG A 95 -10.53 6.64 4.20
C ARG A 95 -9.72 5.37 3.93
N ASN A 96 -8.65 5.48 3.13
CA ASN A 96 -7.79 4.36 2.81
C ASN A 96 -6.89 3.97 4.00
N TYR A 97 -6.29 4.96 4.66
CA TYR A 97 -5.35 4.71 5.75
C TYR A 97 -6.01 4.25 7.05
N GLN A 98 -7.24 4.72 7.34
CA GLN A 98 -7.97 4.28 8.55
C GLN A 98 -8.32 2.78 8.51
N LEU A 99 -8.21 2.11 7.35
CA LEU A 99 -8.33 0.67 7.26
C LEU A 99 -7.14 -0.06 7.89
N THR A 100 -6.01 0.64 8.13
CA THR A 100 -4.83 0.05 8.76
C THR A 100 -4.99 0.05 10.27
N PRO A 101 -4.92 -1.11 10.95
CA PRO A 101 -4.99 -1.17 12.40
C PRO A 101 -3.95 -0.28 13.08
N GLY A 102 -4.36 0.48 14.09
CA GLY A 102 -3.49 1.41 14.81
C GLY A 102 -3.18 2.71 14.06
N PHE A 103 -3.90 3.03 12.97
CA PHE A 103 -3.75 4.30 12.28
C PHE A 103 -4.24 5.48 13.12
N GLU A 104 -3.41 6.51 13.20
CA GLU A 104 -3.71 7.78 13.85
C GLU A 104 -3.33 8.94 12.94
N MET A 105 -4.17 9.97 12.90
CA MET A 105 -3.94 11.18 12.12
C MET A 105 -4.17 12.44 12.98
N GLN A 106 -3.37 13.46 12.73
CA GLN A 106 -3.49 14.78 13.36
C GLN A 106 -3.39 15.89 12.32
N MET A 107 -4.34 16.80 12.34
CA MET A 107 -4.26 18.03 11.54
C MET A 107 -3.20 18.97 12.13
N ILE A 108 -2.40 19.57 11.26
CA ILE A 108 -1.39 20.59 11.64
C ILE A 108 -1.86 21.97 11.20
N LYS A 109 -2.34 22.07 9.96
CA LYS A 109 -2.79 23.34 9.37
C LYS A 109 -3.81 23.07 8.28
N GLU A 110 -4.82 23.92 8.20
CA GLU A 110 -5.79 23.91 7.12
C GLU A 110 -6.09 25.32 6.62
N SER A 111 -6.43 25.39 5.34
CA SER A 111 -6.99 26.56 4.66
C SER A 111 -7.77 26.09 3.44
N ASN A 112 -8.46 26.99 2.75
CA ASN A 112 -9.18 26.65 1.51
C ASN A 112 -8.25 26.09 0.41
N ASP A 113 -6.99 26.52 0.38
CA ASP A 113 -6.03 26.20 -0.67
C ASP A 113 -4.97 25.17 -0.27
N ALA A 114 -4.93 24.79 1.01
CA ALA A 114 -3.92 23.87 1.49
C ALA A 114 -4.34 23.15 2.77
N VAL A 115 -3.92 21.91 2.88
CA VAL A 115 -3.96 21.10 4.13
C VAL A 115 -2.59 20.58 4.46
N THR A 116 -2.26 20.56 5.75
CA THR A 116 -1.07 19.88 6.27
C THR A 116 -1.49 19.05 7.45
N PHE A 117 -1.12 17.78 7.42
CA PHE A 117 -1.46 16.81 8.45
C PHE A 117 -0.30 15.85 8.66
N ARG A 118 -0.36 15.09 9.73
CA ARG A 118 0.55 13.98 9.97
C ARG A 118 -0.21 12.73 10.34
N PHE A 119 0.35 11.60 10.00
CA PHE A 119 -0.14 10.30 10.44
C PHE A 119 1.03 9.43 10.92
N ASN A 120 0.72 8.53 11.84
CA ASN A 120 1.65 7.53 12.32
C ASN A 120 1.94 6.49 11.21
N ARG A 121 2.84 5.55 11.47
CA ARG A 121 3.33 4.58 10.49
C ARG A 121 3.06 3.14 10.97
N PRO A 122 1.79 2.73 11.19
CA PRO A 122 1.49 1.41 11.76
C PRO A 122 1.97 0.25 10.88
N TYR A 123 2.08 0.45 9.55
CA TYR A 123 2.65 -0.54 8.63
C TYR A 123 4.12 -0.86 8.91
N LYS A 124 4.86 0.02 9.60
CA LYS A 124 6.28 -0.17 9.91
C LYS A 124 6.54 -1.46 10.69
N SER A 125 5.63 -1.85 11.58
CA SER A 125 5.73 -3.09 12.34
C SER A 125 5.78 -4.35 11.45
N ARG A 126 5.28 -4.27 10.22
CA ARG A 126 5.27 -5.38 9.27
C ARG A 126 6.64 -5.69 8.69
N PHE A 127 7.54 -4.72 8.72
CA PHE A 127 8.91 -4.88 8.23
C PHE A 127 9.84 -5.49 9.27
N GLY A 128 9.37 -5.72 10.49
CA GLY A 128 10.12 -6.34 11.58
C GLY A 128 11.39 -5.56 11.95
N ASP A 129 12.25 -6.20 12.73
CA ASP A 129 13.49 -5.59 13.23
C ASP A 129 14.52 -5.36 12.11
N ILE A 130 14.50 -6.17 11.06
CA ILE A 130 15.39 -6.04 9.91
C ILE A 130 14.99 -4.91 8.96
N GLY A 131 13.79 -4.35 9.12
CA GLY A 131 13.29 -3.24 8.30
C GLY A 131 13.03 -3.59 6.84
N GLU A 132 12.88 -4.87 6.50
CA GLU A 132 12.72 -5.37 5.13
C GLU A 132 11.75 -6.56 5.07
N VAL A 133 10.92 -6.59 4.03
CA VAL A 133 10.03 -7.70 3.70
C VAL A 133 10.10 -7.98 2.19
N TYR A 134 10.32 -9.23 1.81
CA TYR A 134 10.43 -9.67 0.41
C TYR A 134 11.37 -8.81 -0.43
N GLY A 135 12.55 -8.44 0.09
CA GLY A 135 13.54 -7.64 -0.64
C GLY A 135 13.16 -6.16 -0.81
N VAL A 136 12.18 -5.67 -0.03
CA VAL A 136 11.75 -4.27 -0.03
C VAL A 136 11.90 -3.71 1.38
N SER A 137 12.67 -2.64 1.51
CA SER A 137 12.82 -1.90 2.76
C SER A 137 11.61 -1.00 3.03
N VAL A 138 11.40 -0.65 4.31
CA VAL A 138 10.38 0.33 4.70
C VAL A 138 10.53 1.66 3.96
N LYS A 139 11.79 2.10 3.72
CA LYS A 139 12.08 3.34 2.97
C LYS A 139 11.63 3.25 1.51
N GLU A 140 11.85 2.11 0.87
CA GLU A 140 11.40 1.88 -0.51
C GLU A 140 9.87 1.84 -0.60
N TYR A 141 9.22 1.17 0.34
CA TYR A 141 7.75 1.15 0.42
C TYR A 141 7.19 2.56 0.55
N GLU A 142 7.71 3.37 1.48
CA GLU A 142 7.30 4.76 1.68
C GLU A 142 7.59 5.63 0.47
N LYS A 143 8.73 5.42 -0.18
CA LYS A 143 9.07 6.14 -1.42
C LYS A 143 8.11 5.81 -2.55
N GLY A 144 7.72 4.55 -2.69
CA GLY A 144 6.71 4.13 -3.67
C GLY A 144 5.37 4.83 -3.44
N LEU A 145 4.90 4.86 -2.19
CA LEU A 145 3.67 5.57 -1.81
C LEU A 145 3.75 7.08 -2.03
N GLU A 146 4.88 7.70 -1.69
CA GLU A 146 5.12 9.13 -1.94
C GLU A 146 4.99 9.46 -3.43
N VAL A 147 5.65 8.68 -4.29
CA VAL A 147 5.61 8.87 -5.75
C VAL A 147 4.20 8.68 -6.28
N PHE A 148 3.51 7.62 -5.85
CA PHE A 148 2.11 7.38 -6.19
C PHE A 148 1.21 8.57 -5.85
N HIS A 149 1.23 9.04 -4.60
CA HIS A 149 0.40 10.18 -4.19
C HIS A 149 0.80 11.49 -4.86
N THR A 150 2.09 11.68 -5.15
CA THR A 150 2.57 12.84 -5.91
C THR A 150 2.01 12.82 -7.33
N TYR A 151 1.98 11.66 -7.98
CA TYR A 151 1.40 11.51 -9.31
C TYR A 151 -0.09 11.84 -9.31
N VAL A 152 -0.85 11.23 -8.39
CA VAL A 152 -2.29 11.47 -8.24
C VAL A 152 -2.57 12.95 -7.96
N ALA A 153 -1.85 13.57 -7.03
CA ALA A 153 -2.00 14.99 -6.72
C ALA A 153 -1.73 15.87 -7.96
N ASN A 154 -0.67 15.57 -8.71
CA ASN A 154 -0.35 16.30 -9.94
C ASN A 154 -1.43 16.17 -11.00
N HIS A 155 -2.02 15.00 -11.18
CA HIS A 155 -3.14 14.72 -12.07
C HIS A 155 -4.37 15.58 -11.69
N LEU A 156 -4.62 15.73 -10.38
CA LEU A 156 -5.73 16.53 -9.85
C LEU A 156 -5.46 18.05 -9.81
N GLY A 157 -4.27 18.50 -10.22
CA GLY A 157 -3.90 19.92 -10.18
C GLY A 157 -3.40 20.41 -8.82
N PHE A 158 -2.95 19.51 -7.95
CA PHE A 158 -2.37 19.82 -6.65
C PHE A 158 -0.85 19.63 -6.63
N ASN A 159 -0.20 20.27 -5.66
CA ASN A 159 1.15 19.95 -5.23
C ASN A 159 1.07 19.05 -3.97
N TYR A 160 1.83 17.97 -3.95
CA TYR A 160 1.96 17.06 -2.83
C TYR A 160 3.40 17.09 -2.33
N SER A 161 3.59 17.07 -1.03
CA SER A 161 4.89 16.83 -0.42
C SER A 161 4.75 15.98 0.83
N GLN A 162 5.72 15.12 1.05
CA GLN A 162 5.80 14.23 2.21
C GLN A 162 7.19 14.33 2.82
N ARG A 163 7.26 14.33 4.14
CA ARG A 163 8.51 14.20 4.89
C ARG A 163 8.32 13.36 6.12
N LEU A 164 9.37 12.69 6.53
CA LEU A 164 9.40 11.96 7.79
C LEU A 164 9.74 12.94 8.93
N ASP A 165 9.04 12.80 10.04
CA ASP A 165 9.33 13.49 11.29
C ASP A 165 9.23 12.46 12.42
N ARG A 166 10.34 11.84 12.80
CA ARG A 166 10.41 10.69 13.72
C ARG A 166 9.51 9.54 13.24
N ASP A 167 8.46 9.21 13.98
CA ASP A 167 7.51 8.13 13.64
C ASP A 167 6.27 8.64 12.89
N TRP A 168 6.29 9.88 12.41
CA TRP A 168 5.19 10.49 11.68
C TRP A 168 5.55 10.79 10.24
N ASN A 169 4.62 10.53 9.35
CA ASN A 169 4.62 11.10 8.01
C ASN A 169 3.90 12.45 8.06
N VAL A 170 4.59 13.51 7.72
CA VAL A 170 4.00 14.85 7.58
C VAL A 170 3.75 15.11 6.10
N ILE A 171 2.49 15.35 5.75
CA ILE A 171 2.03 15.57 4.38
C ILE A 171 1.46 16.96 4.23
N SER A 172 1.77 17.60 3.12
CA SER A 172 1.15 18.85 2.70
C SER A 172 0.60 18.72 1.28
N ILE A 173 -0.68 19.09 1.10
CA ILE A 173 -1.37 19.13 -0.18
C ILE A 173 -1.82 20.58 -0.41
N ARG A 174 -1.54 21.13 -1.58
CA ARG A 174 -1.84 22.55 -1.91
C ARG A 174 -2.33 22.66 -3.34
N ASN A 175 -3.22 23.61 -3.60
CA ASN A 175 -3.52 24.01 -4.96
C ASN A 175 -2.24 24.44 -5.69
N LYS A 176 -2.10 24.07 -6.97
CA LYS A 176 -1.06 24.66 -7.82
C LYS A 176 -1.40 26.15 -7.99
N LYS A 177 -0.42 27.02 -7.77
CA LYS A 177 -0.58 28.43 -8.12
C LYS A 177 -0.80 28.51 -9.63
N ARG A 178 -1.87 29.13 -10.04
CA ARG A 178 -2.13 29.51 -11.44
C ARG A 178 -1.16 30.59 -11.86
#